data_6d09c2348b4a20c07ec04a809e702a32
#
_entry.id   6d09c2348b4a20c07ec04a809e702a32
#
_cell.length_a   1.000
_cell.length_b   1.000
_cell.length_c   1.000
_cell.angle_alpha   90.00
_cell.angle_beta   90.00
_cell.angle_gamma   90.00
#
_symmetry.space_group_name_H-M   'P 1'
#
loop_
_entity.id
_entity.type
_entity.pdbx_description
1 polymer ?
#
loop_
_entity_poly.entity_id
_entity_poly.type
_entity_poly.pdbx_seq_one_letter_code
_entity_poly.pdbx_strand_id
1 'polypeptide(L)'
;MDINGMNQMYESLGISREVREFAAETEKALRERFEAIDAVAEYNQMKVIKGMQDNRVSDIHFAATTGYGYNDLGRDTLEDVYASVFHGESALVRPQLMSGTHALHVALSGNLRPGDELLSPVGKPYDTLEEVIGIRDSVGSLKEYGVVYRKVDLFEDGSFDYEGIAAAINERTKLVTIQRSKGYATRPTLSVKRIGELISFIKNIKPDVICMVDNCYGEFVETLE
;
A
#
# COMPACT_ATOMS: atom_id res chain seq x y z
N MET A 1 12.17 39.78 -5.22
CA MET A 1 12.84 38.89 -4.26
C MET A 1 14.32 39.30 -4.22
N ASP A 2 14.85 39.61 -3.04
CA ASP A 2 16.26 40.02 -2.90
C ASP A 2 17.17 38.80 -3.04
N ILE A 3 17.74 38.63 -4.24
CA ILE A 3 18.64 37.52 -4.59
C ILE A 3 19.91 37.55 -3.72
N ASN A 4 20.38 38.76 -3.30
CA ASN A 4 21.57 38.87 -2.45
C ASN A 4 21.29 38.35 -1.04
N GLY A 5 20.14 38.65 -0.48
CA GLY A 5 19.72 38.13 0.83
C GLY A 5 19.59 36.63 0.87
N MET A 6 19.05 35.99 -0.20
CA MET A 6 19.00 34.55 -0.32
C MET A 6 20.38 33.93 -0.41
N ASN A 7 21.30 34.52 -1.17
CA ASN A 7 22.68 34.04 -1.27
C ASN A 7 23.40 34.05 0.07
N GLN A 8 23.28 35.15 0.82
CA GLN A 8 23.86 35.27 2.18
C GLN A 8 23.28 34.24 3.15
N MET A 9 21.98 33.94 3.03
CA MET A 9 21.34 32.92 3.87
C MET A 9 21.90 31.52 3.59
N TYR A 10 22.05 31.13 2.32
CA TYR A 10 22.67 29.84 1.98
C TYR A 10 24.11 29.75 2.48
N GLU A 11 24.90 30.82 2.32
CA GLU A 11 26.27 30.86 2.82
C GLU A 11 26.33 30.73 4.34
N SER A 12 25.41 31.36 5.07
CA SER A 12 25.32 31.24 6.52
C SER A 12 24.99 29.84 7.01
N LEU A 13 24.32 29.05 6.16
CA LEU A 13 24.03 27.62 6.38
C LEU A 13 25.16 26.69 5.91
N GLY A 14 26.28 27.23 5.44
CA GLY A 14 27.41 26.45 4.93
C GLY A 14 27.20 25.84 3.54
N ILE A 15 26.19 26.30 2.81
CA ILE A 15 25.89 25.81 1.44
C ILE A 15 26.64 26.66 0.43
N SER A 16 27.61 26.07 -0.23
CA SER A 16 28.45 26.79 -1.21
C SER A 16 27.64 27.12 -2.48
N ARG A 17 28.16 28.09 -3.23
CA ARG A 17 27.59 28.46 -4.53
C ARG A 17 27.58 27.29 -5.51
N GLU A 18 28.66 26.50 -5.55
CA GLU A 18 28.79 25.34 -6.43
C GLU A 18 27.70 24.27 -6.15
N VAL A 19 27.41 24.00 -4.88
CA VAL A 19 26.34 23.07 -4.49
C VAL A 19 24.99 23.60 -4.96
N ARG A 20 24.73 24.89 -4.86
CA ARG A 20 23.47 25.50 -5.30
C ARG A 20 23.31 25.45 -6.82
N GLU A 21 24.38 25.78 -7.55
CA GLU A 21 24.38 25.71 -9.01
C GLU A 21 24.15 24.27 -9.51
N PHE A 22 24.81 23.30 -8.90
CA PHE A 22 24.59 21.87 -9.19
C PHE A 22 23.14 21.44 -8.90
N ALA A 23 22.59 21.84 -7.75
CA ALA A 23 21.20 21.55 -7.40
C ALA A 23 20.23 22.15 -8.43
N ALA A 24 20.42 23.42 -8.79
CA ALA A 24 19.55 24.12 -9.75
C ALA A 24 19.60 23.48 -11.16
N GLU A 25 20.77 23.05 -11.61
CA GLU A 25 20.90 22.31 -12.86
C GLU A 25 20.23 20.94 -12.82
N THR A 26 20.37 20.23 -11.68
CA THR A 26 19.72 18.93 -11.45
C THR A 26 18.20 19.07 -11.43
N GLU A 27 17.67 20.04 -10.68
CA GLU A 27 16.22 20.32 -10.66
C GLU A 27 15.67 20.66 -12.04
N LYS A 28 16.43 21.46 -12.80
CA LYS A 28 16.06 21.80 -14.20
C LYS A 28 16.01 20.56 -15.09
N ALA A 29 16.96 19.64 -14.94
CA ALA A 29 17.00 18.39 -15.71
C ALA A 29 15.86 17.43 -15.33
N LEU A 30 15.35 17.52 -14.11
CA LEU A 30 14.25 16.68 -13.59
C LEU A 30 12.86 17.32 -13.72
N ARG A 31 12.77 18.51 -14.30
CA ARG A 31 11.50 19.28 -14.35
C ARG A 31 10.34 18.49 -14.93
N GLU A 32 10.51 17.86 -16.08
CA GLU A 32 9.45 17.05 -16.70
C GLU A 32 8.97 15.91 -15.79
N ARG A 33 9.91 15.32 -15.03
CA ARG A 33 9.56 14.27 -14.08
C ARG A 33 8.76 14.83 -12.90
N PHE A 34 9.11 16.00 -12.38
CA PHE A 34 8.36 16.65 -11.30
C PHE A 34 6.97 17.08 -11.77
N GLU A 35 6.85 17.67 -12.95
CA GLU A 35 5.56 18.05 -13.54
C GLU A 35 4.63 16.84 -13.72
N ALA A 36 5.17 15.67 -14.10
CA ALA A 36 4.39 14.44 -14.19
C ALA A 36 3.92 13.94 -12.81
N ILE A 37 4.77 14.06 -11.78
CA ILE A 37 4.40 13.72 -10.39
C ILE A 37 3.33 14.68 -9.87
N ASP A 38 3.49 15.98 -10.09
CA ASP A 38 2.54 17.02 -9.67
C ASP A 38 1.18 16.81 -10.31
N ALA A 39 1.11 16.44 -11.58
CA ALA A 39 -0.15 16.13 -12.26
C ALA A 39 -0.89 14.93 -11.64
N VAL A 40 -0.16 13.88 -11.24
CA VAL A 40 -0.74 12.73 -10.52
C VAL A 40 -1.21 13.14 -9.13
N ALA A 41 -0.41 13.95 -8.42
CA ALA A 41 -0.76 14.46 -7.10
C ALA A 41 -2.01 15.34 -7.13
N GLU A 42 -2.11 16.25 -8.11
CA GLU A 42 -3.30 17.10 -8.31
C GLU A 42 -4.55 16.26 -8.58
N TYR A 43 -4.46 15.29 -9.48
CA TYR A 43 -5.58 14.38 -9.76
C TYR A 43 -6.06 13.66 -8.52
N ASN A 44 -5.14 13.07 -7.74
CA ASN A 44 -5.49 12.34 -6.53
C ASN A 44 -6.02 13.25 -5.43
N GLN A 45 -5.51 14.48 -5.31
CA GLN A 45 -6.06 15.47 -4.39
C GLN A 45 -7.52 15.79 -4.74
N MET A 46 -7.83 16.01 -6.02
CA MET A 46 -9.21 16.22 -6.46
C MET A 46 -10.10 15.01 -6.20
N LYS A 47 -9.59 13.79 -6.40
CA LYS A 47 -10.29 12.54 -6.08
C LYS A 47 -10.67 12.46 -4.60
N VAL A 48 -9.76 12.82 -3.69
CA VAL A 48 -10.03 12.86 -2.24
C VAL A 48 -11.06 13.94 -1.89
N ILE A 49 -10.91 15.16 -2.43
CA ILE A 49 -11.87 16.25 -2.22
C ILE A 49 -13.26 15.83 -2.70
N LYS A 50 -13.34 15.18 -3.86
CA LYS A 50 -14.60 14.66 -4.41
C LYS A 50 -15.23 13.61 -3.50
N GLY A 51 -14.43 12.66 -2.99
CA GLY A 51 -14.89 11.68 -2.01
C GLY A 51 -15.47 12.32 -0.75
N MET A 52 -14.81 13.36 -0.22
CA MET A 52 -15.33 14.14 0.92
C MET A 52 -16.65 14.86 0.59
N GLN A 53 -16.76 15.46 -0.60
CA GLN A 53 -17.98 16.15 -1.04
C GLN A 53 -19.14 15.18 -1.22
N ASP A 54 -18.91 14.03 -1.85
CA ASP A 54 -19.94 13.02 -2.10
C ASP A 54 -20.51 12.46 -0.79
N ASN A 55 -19.68 12.31 0.22
CA ASN A 55 -20.05 11.87 1.55
C ASN A 55 -20.41 13.03 2.49
N ARG A 56 -20.56 14.25 1.97
CA ARG A 56 -21.05 15.45 2.68
C ARG A 56 -20.29 15.75 3.97
N VAL A 57 -18.97 15.57 3.96
CA VAL A 57 -18.12 15.86 5.11
C VAL A 57 -18.30 17.31 5.53
N SER A 58 -18.53 17.53 6.82
CA SER A 58 -18.70 18.85 7.45
C SER A 58 -18.12 18.87 8.85
N ASP A 59 -18.20 20.01 9.55
CA ASP A 59 -17.67 20.20 10.90
C ASP A 59 -18.24 19.22 11.94
N ILE A 60 -19.48 18.80 11.81
CA ILE A 60 -20.10 17.85 12.73
C ILE A 60 -19.40 16.48 12.79
N HIS A 61 -18.72 16.08 11.71
CA HIS A 61 -17.99 14.82 11.65
C HIS A 61 -16.70 14.82 12.47
N PHE A 62 -16.24 16.00 12.89
CA PHE A 62 -15.07 16.19 13.75
C PHE A 62 -15.46 16.38 15.23
N ALA A 63 -16.75 16.31 15.56
CA ALA A 63 -17.21 16.39 16.94
C ALA A 63 -16.82 15.13 17.72
N ALA A 64 -16.52 15.31 19.01
CA ALA A 64 -16.23 14.20 19.89
C ALA A 64 -17.46 13.28 20.06
N THR A 65 -17.22 11.96 20.13
CA THR A 65 -18.22 10.94 20.34
C THR A 65 -17.97 10.18 21.65
N THR A 66 -18.87 9.27 22.01
CA THR A 66 -18.75 8.44 23.22
C THR A 66 -17.60 7.45 23.17
N GLY A 67 -17.04 7.18 21.99
CA GLY A 67 -15.98 6.20 21.76
C GLY A 67 -16.43 4.73 21.75
N TYR A 68 -17.69 4.44 22.03
CA TYR A 68 -18.22 3.04 22.03
C TYR A 68 -18.32 2.42 20.63
N GLY A 69 -18.19 3.22 19.58
CA GLY A 69 -18.13 2.71 18.22
C GLY A 69 -19.49 2.37 17.59
N TYR A 70 -20.58 2.70 18.22
CA TYR A 70 -21.91 2.55 17.64
C TYR A 70 -22.42 3.89 17.11
N ASN A 71 -22.78 3.92 15.83
CA ASN A 71 -23.30 5.12 15.14
C ASN A 71 -22.38 6.34 15.31
N ASP A 72 -21.09 6.13 15.13
CA ASP A 72 -20.09 7.20 15.19
C ASP A 72 -20.05 7.88 13.82
N LEU A 73 -20.74 9.02 13.70
CA LEU A 73 -20.90 9.73 12.44
C LEU A 73 -19.57 10.04 11.75
N GLY A 74 -18.59 10.56 12.49
CA GLY A 74 -17.28 10.92 11.92
C GLY A 74 -16.52 9.71 11.38
N ARG A 75 -16.50 8.63 12.14
CA ARG A 75 -15.81 7.40 11.76
C ARG A 75 -16.50 6.69 10.59
N ASP A 76 -17.81 6.55 10.66
CA ASP A 76 -18.57 5.86 9.61
C ASP A 76 -18.46 6.63 8.28
N THR A 77 -18.56 7.98 8.32
CA THR A 77 -18.34 8.82 7.13
C THR A 77 -16.89 8.74 6.61
N LEU A 78 -15.89 8.62 7.50
CA LEU A 78 -14.50 8.44 7.07
C LEU A 78 -14.32 7.14 6.29
N GLU A 79 -14.96 6.06 6.70
CA GLU A 79 -14.95 4.78 5.99
C GLU A 79 -15.63 4.89 4.63
N ASP A 80 -16.77 5.60 4.53
CA ASP A 80 -17.44 5.87 3.26
C ASP A 80 -16.56 6.71 2.32
N VAL A 81 -15.83 7.71 2.84
CA VAL A 81 -14.85 8.49 2.05
C VAL A 81 -13.75 7.60 1.51
N TYR A 82 -13.17 6.71 2.34
CA TYR A 82 -12.15 5.77 1.87
C TYR A 82 -12.71 4.82 0.80
N ALA A 83 -13.87 4.24 1.02
CA ALA A 83 -14.52 3.39 0.03
C ALA A 83 -14.74 4.13 -1.31
N SER A 84 -15.19 5.39 -1.25
CA SER A 84 -15.39 6.23 -2.44
C SER A 84 -14.08 6.54 -3.17
N VAL A 85 -13.04 6.91 -2.43
CA VAL A 85 -11.73 7.32 -2.98
C VAL A 85 -11.00 6.14 -3.63
N PHE A 86 -11.05 4.97 -3.01
CA PHE A 86 -10.38 3.75 -3.48
C PHE A 86 -11.28 2.81 -4.28
N HIS A 87 -12.52 3.24 -4.59
CA HIS A 87 -13.52 2.46 -5.34
C HIS A 87 -13.79 1.08 -4.74
N GLY A 88 -13.69 0.96 -3.40
CA GLY A 88 -14.01 -0.24 -2.65
C GLY A 88 -15.50 -0.33 -2.31
N GLU A 89 -16.00 -1.53 -2.06
CA GLU A 89 -17.37 -1.74 -1.57
C GLU A 89 -17.53 -1.21 -0.13
N SER A 90 -16.48 -1.28 0.66
CA SER A 90 -16.41 -0.78 2.03
C SER A 90 -14.97 -0.55 2.46
N ALA A 91 -14.79 0.19 3.54
CA ALA A 91 -13.50 0.40 4.17
C ALA A 91 -13.58 0.15 5.68
N LEU A 92 -12.47 -0.20 6.29
CA LEU A 92 -12.31 -0.29 7.74
C LEU A 92 -11.17 0.62 8.17
N VAL A 93 -11.52 1.79 8.69
CA VAL A 93 -10.58 2.81 9.16
C VAL A 93 -10.82 3.06 10.65
N ARG A 94 -9.99 2.48 11.50
CA ARG A 94 -10.20 2.47 12.94
C ARG A 94 -8.94 2.87 13.69
N PRO A 95 -9.03 3.73 14.72
CA PRO A 95 -7.88 4.08 15.57
C PRO A 95 -7.34 2.88 16.36
N GLN A 96 -8.10 1.80 16.48
CA GLN A 96 -7.68 0.55 17.11
C GLN A 96 -6.71 -0.26 16.22
N LEU A 97 -6.62 0.05 14.93
CA LEU A 97 -5.58 -0.48 14.05
C LEU A 97 -4.30 0.33 14.26
N MET A 98 -3.45 -0.14 15.18
CA MET A 98 -2.33 0.62 15.74
C MET A 98 -1.17 0.86 14.77
N SER A 99 -1.09 0.09 13.69
CA SER A 99 0.00 0.16 12.69
C SER A 99 -0.40 -0.55 11.40
N GLY A 100 0.37 -0.34 10.33
CA GLY A 100 0.21 -1.09 9.08
C GLY A 100 0.37 -2.60 9.29
N THR A 101 1.37 -3.03 10.08
CA THR A 101 1.55 -4.45 10.42
C THR A 101 0.33 -5.03 11.13
N HIS A 102 -0.29 -4.27 12.05
CA HIS A 102 -1.52 -4.70 12.73
C HIS A 102 -2.69 -4.80 11.74
N ALA A 103 -2.85 -3.83 10.83
CA ALA A 103 -3.89 -3.89 9.81
C ALA A 103 -3.75 -5.13 8.91
N LEU A 104 -2.52 -5.43 8.46
CA LEU A 104 -2.23 -6.62 7.66
C LEU A 104 -2.45 -7.91 8.45
N HIS A 105 -2.05 -7.94 9.74
CA HIS A 105 -2.32 -9.08 10.62
C HIS A 105 -3.82 -9.33 10.76
N VAL A 106 -4.62 -8.31 11.01
CA VAL A 106 -6.09 -8.41 11.13
C VAL A 106 -6.70 -8.93 9.83
N ALA A 107 -6.26 -8.42 8.68
CA ALA A 107 -6.73 -8.86 7.37
C ALA A 107 -6.39 -10.34 7.09
N LEU A 108 -5.17 -10.76 7.42
CA LEU A 108 -4.74 -12.15 7.27
C LEU A 108 -5.50 -13.09 8.22
N SER A 109 -5.51 -12.77 9.52
CA SER A 109 -6.15 -13.61 10.55
C SER A 109 -7.67 -13.68 10.40
N GLY A 110 -8.29 -12.61 9.91
CA GLY A 110 -9.71 -12.57 9.61
C GLY A 110 -10.14 -13.57 8.53
N ASN A 111 -9.25 -13.85 7.59
CA ASN A 111 -9.53 -14.66 6.40
C ASN A 111 -8.93 -16.07 6.41
N LEU A 112 -7.96 -16.34 7.27
CA LEU A 112 -7.25 -17.62 7.33
C LEU A 112 -7.67 -18.45 8.55
N ARG A 113 -7.72 -19.76 8.39
CA ARG A 113 -8.04 -20.75 9.44
C ARG A 113 -6.94 -21.83 9.49
N PRO A 114 -6.85 -22.59 10.59
CA PRO A 114 -5.94 -23.75 10.66
C PRO A 114 -6.13 -24.70 9.47
N GLY A 115 -5.04 -25.00 8.79
CA GLY A 115 -5.02 -25.83 7.59
C GLY A 115 -5.07 -25.06 6.26
N ASP A 116 -5.45 -23.79 6.29
CA ASP A 116 -5.41 -22.91 5.10
C ASP A 116 -3.97 -22.60 4.69
N GLU A 117 -3.82 -22.26 3.42
CA GLU A 117 -2.54 -21.85 2.85
C GLU A 117 -2.57 -20.38 2.41
N LEU A 118 -1.52 -19.65 2.82
CA LEU A 118 -1.18 -18.29 2.39
C LEU A 118 -0.09 -18.37 1.33
N LEU A 119 -0.37 -17.89 0.11
CA LEU A 119 0.60 -17.83 -0.98
C LEU A 119 1.05 -16.38 -1.23
N SER A 120 2.38 -16.15 -1.31
CA SER A 120 2.96 -14.91 -1.82
C SER A 120 3.55 -15.14 -3.21
N PRO A 121 2.95 -14.60 -4.28
CA PRO A 121 3.42 -14.82 -5.67
C PRO A 121 4.46 -13.79 -6.13
N VAL A 122 4.96 -12.95 -5.22
CA VAL A 122 5.91 -11.86 -5.49
C VAL A 122 7.13 -11.93 -4.58
N GLY A 123 7.43 -13.13 -4.09
CA GLY A 123 8.53 -13.36 -3.18
C GLY A 123 8.15 -13.16 -1.70
N LYS A 124 9.17 -12.98 -0.87
CA LYS A 124 8.99 -12.79 0.56
C LYS A 124 8.36 -11.43 0.87
N PRO A 125 7.37 -11.35 1.79
CA PRO A 125 6.78 -10.08 2.20
C PRO A 125 7.78 -9.24 3.01
N TYR A 126 7.37 -8.00 3.34
CA TYR A 126 8.13 -7.10 4.18
C TYR A 126 8.48 -7.74 5.53
N ASP A 127 9.62 -7.37 6.10
CA ASP A 127 10.22 -8.03 7.26
C ASP A 127 9.32 -8.07 8.51
N THR A 128 8.50 -7.05 8.75
CA THR A 128 7.56 -7.04 9.88
C THR A 128 6.46 -8.10 9.78
N LEU A 129 6.14 -8.56 8.56
CA LEU A 129 5.18 -9.65 8.34
C LEU A 129 5.81 -11.04 8.51
N GLU A 130 7.13 -11.14 8.50
CA GLU A 130 7.79 -12.44 8.69
C GLU A 130 7.44 -13.08 10.02
N GLU A 131 7.38 -12.29 11.09
CA GLU A 131 6.99 -12.74 12.43
C GLU A 131 5.48 -13.01 12.52
N VAL A 132 4.66 -12.15 11.93
CA VAL A 132 3.20 -12.32 11.87
C VAL A 132 2.83 -13.64 11.19
N ILE A 133 3.45 -13.93 10.06
CA ILE A 133 3.21 -15.15 9.28
C ILE A 133 3.87 -16.37 9.94
N GLY A 134 5.03 -16.20 10.57
CA GLY A 134 5.86 -17.25 11.12
C GLY A 134 6.91 -17.77 10.11
N ILE A 135 7.31 -16.94 9.15
CA ILE A 135 8.50 -17.18 8.30
C ILE A 135 9.74 -17.12 9.18
N ARG A 136 9.80 -16.14 10.06
CA ARG A 136 10.71 -16.07 11.21
C ARG A 136 9.93 -16.56 12.42
N ASP A 137 10.50 -17.48 13.18
CA ASP A 137 9.82 -18.07 14.34
C ASP A 137 9.37 -16.99 15.34
N SER A 138 8.10 -16.96 15.62
CA SER A 138 7.47 -15.99 16.51
C SER A 138 6.23 -16.60 17.16
N VAL A 139 6.13 -16.37 18.48
CA VAL A 139 4.96 -16.80 19.27
C VAL A 139 3.74 -16.02 18.83
N GLY A 140 2.61 -16.71 18.64
CA GLY A 140 1.36 -16.12 18.17
C GLY A 140 1.29 -15.90 16.65
N SER A 141 2.26 -16.43 15.90
CA SER A 141 2.27 -16.35 14.44
C SER A 141 1.16 -17.20 13.79
N LEU A 142 0.78 -16.87 12.57
CA LEU A 142 -0.19 -17.66 11.79
C LEU A 142 0.25 -19.12 11.63
N LYS A 143 1.57 -19.37 11.54
CA LYS A 143 2.15 -20.73 11.48
C LYS A 143 1.82 -21.54 12.75
N GLU A 144 1.91 -20.94 13.94
CA GLU A 144 1.52 -21.61 15.20
C GLU A 144 0.03 -21.97 15.24
N TYR A 145 -0.80 -21.15 14.59
CA TYR A 145 -2.23 -21.43 14.42
C TYR A 145 -2.54 -22.38 13.26
N GLY A 146 -1.52 -23.00 12.65
CA GLY A 146 -1.69 -24.04 11.65
C GLY A 146 -1.89 -23.53 10.22
N VAL A 147 -1.61 -22.26 9.94
CA VAL A 147 -1.60 -21.71 8.58
C VAL A 147 -0.28 -22.08 7.90
N VAL A 148 -0.35 -22.53 6.65
CA VAL A 148 0.82 -22.88 5.84
C VAL A 148 1.19 -21.68 4.96
N TYR A 149 2.46 -21.29 4.97
CA TYR A 149 2.97 -20.23 4.10
C TYR A 149 3.74 -20.84 2.92
N ARG A 150 3.49 -20.30 1.73
CA ARG A 150 4.27 -20.55 0.51
C ARG A 150 4.61 -19.26 -0.21
N LYS A 151 5.67 -19.30 -1.00
CA LYS A 151 6.03 -18.20 -1.89
C LYS A 151 6.44 -18.72 -3.27
N VAL A 152 6.27 -17.87 -4.26
CA VAL A 152 6.89 -17.96 -5.58
C VAL A 152 7.67 -16.66 -5.76
N ASP A 153 8.95 -16.76 -6.08
CA ASP A 153 9.79 -15.58 -6.29
C ASP A 153 9.56 -15.02 -7.70
N LEU A 154 9.79 -13.72 -7.87
CA LEU A 154 9.86 -13.11 -9.19
C LEU A 154 11.11 -13.59 -9.93
N PHE A 155 11.08 -13.56 -11.26
CA PHE A 155 12.28 -13.71 -12.05
C PHE A 155 13.25 -12.53 -11.82
N GLU A 156 14.51 -12.67 -12.24
CA GLU A 156 15.55 -11.65 -12.06
C GLU A 156 15.19 -10.30 -12.72
N ASP A 157 14.44 -10.34 -13.82
CA ASP A 157 13.92 -9.15 -14.52
C ASP A 157 12.70 -8.52 -13.84
N GLY A 158 12.22 -9.09 -12.74
CA GLY A 158 11.06 -8.67 -11.99
C GLY A 158 9.72 -9.11 -12.60
N SER A 159 9.71 -9.99 -13.60
CA SER A 159 8.49 -10.57 -14.13
C SER A 159 7.93 -11.67 -13.21
N PHE A 160 6.63 -11.96 -13.34
CA PHE A 160 5.96 -13.01 -12.57
C PHE A 160 6.27 -14.39 -13.13
N ASP A 161 6.56 -15.34 -12.27
CA ASP A 161 6.62 -16.77 -12.61
C ASP A 161 5.18 -17.35 -12.63
N TYR A 162 4.47 -17.15 -13.72
CA TYR A 162 3.10 -17.64 -13.88
C TYR A 162 2.98 -19.15 -13.80
N GLU A 163 3.97 -19.90 -14.26
CA GLU A 163 3.99 -21.37 -14.18
C GLU A 163 4.17 -21.82 -12.73
N GLY A 164 5.13 -21.24 -12.03
CA GLY A 164 5.34 -21.50 -10.61
C GLY A 164 4.14 -21.13 -9.75
N ILE A 165 3.49 -20.00 -10.04
CA ILE A 165 2.26 -19.57 -9.34
C ILE A 165 1.13 -20.58 -9.59
N ALA A 166 0.91 -20.99 -10.84
CA ALA A 166 -0.11 -21.99 -11.16
C ALA A 166 0.14 -23.33 -10.46
N ALA A 167 1.39 -23.78 -10.42
CA ALA A 167 1.79 -25.01 -9.72
C ALA A 167 1.67 -24.91 -8.18
N ALA A 168 1.82 -23.71 -7.61
CA ALA A 168 1.72 -23.48 -6.18
C ALA A 168 0.27 -23.44 -5.68
N ILE A 169 -0.67 -22.97 -6.51
CA ILE A 169 -2.10 -22.86 -6.14
C ILE A 169 -2.70 -24.28 -6.01
N ASN A 170 -3.37 -24.53 -4.89
CA ASN A 170 -4.02 -25.81 -4.60
C ASN A 170 -5.32 -25.61 -3.82
N GLU A 171 -5.99 -26.69 -3.44
CA GLU A 171 -7.29 -26.64 -2.73
C GLU A 171 -7.21 -25.86 -1.40
N ARG A 172 -6.08 -25.92 -0.70
CA ARG A 172 -5.87 -25.23 0.59
C ARG A 172 -5.48 -23.76 0.42
N THR A 173 -5.07 -23.32 -0.77
CA THR A 173 -4.71 -21.92 -1.02
C THR A 173 -5.94 -21.05 -0.83
N LYS A 174 -6.06 -20.42 0.34
CA LYS A 174 -7.20 -19.61 0.73
C LYS A 174 -6.98 -18.13 0.44
N LEU A 175 -5.75 -17.66 0.60
CA LEU A 175 -5.41 -16.26 0.43
C LEU A 175 -4.06 -16.12 -0.33
N VAL A 176 -4.05 -15.21 -1.28
CA VAL A 176 -2.84 -14.74 -1.97
C VAL A 176 -2.53 -13.33 -1.52
N THR A 177 -1.32 -13.09 -1.00
CA THR A 177 -0.86 -11.77 -0.57
C THR A 177 0.13 -11.19 -1.57
N ILE A 178 -0.14 -10.00 -2.07
CA ILE A 178 0.66 -9.29 -3.08
C ILE A 178 1.17 -8.00 -2.46
N GLN A 179 2.47 -7.93 -2.19
CA GLN A 179 3.11 -6.69 -1.75
C GLN A 179 3.45 -5.82 -2.96
N ARG A 180 2.80 -4.64 -3.08
CA ARG A 180 3.02 -3.70 -4.19
C ARG A 180 4.38 -3.04 -4.13
N SER A 181 4.74 -2.48 -2.98
CA SER A 181 6.02 -1.80 -2.80
C SER A 181 7.20 -2.78 -2.81
N LYS A 182 8.36 -2.29 -3.20
CA LYS A 182 9.58 -3.11 -3.17
C LYS A 182 10.23 -3.20 -1.77
N GLY A 183 9.81 -2.35 -0.83
CA GLY A 183 10.49 -2.22 0.44
C GLY A 183 11.98 -1.92 0.24
N TYR A 184 12.86 -2.69 0.86
CA TYR A 184 14.31 -2.61 0.68
C TYR A 184 14.86 -3.48 -0.46
N ALA A 185 13.99 -4.21 -1.16
CA ALA A 185 14.42 -5.05 -2.29
C ALA A 185 14.78 -4.22 -3.52
N THR A 186 15.60 -4.79 -4.41
CA THR A 186 16.02 -4.16 -5.67
C THR A 186 15.03 -4.34 -6.82
N ARG A 187 13.99 -5.18 -6.63
CA ARG A 187 12.94 -5.41 -7.63
C ARG A 187 12.16 -4.14 -7.96
N PRO A 188 11.52 -4.02 -9.14
CA PRO A 188 10.61 -2.91 -9.43
C PRO A 188 9.38 -2.92 -8.50
N THR A 189 8.83 -1.74 -8.24
CA THR A 189 7.49 -1.60 -7.66
C THR A 189 6.45 -2.07 -8.68
N LEU A 190 5.40 -2.74 -8.21
CA LEU A 190 4.34 -3.23 -9.08
C LEU A 190 3.33 -2.12 -9.38
N SER A 191 3.02 -1.90 -10.66
CA SER A 191 1.92 -1.00 -11.05
C SER A 191 0.56 -1.63 -10.79
N VAL A 192 -0.47 -0.80 -10.65
CA VAL A 192 -1.88 -1.26 -10.51
C VAL A 192 -2.25 -2.20 -11.65
N LYS A 193 -1.86 -1.86 -12.88
CA LYS A 193 -2.10 -2.71 -14.06
C LYS A 193 -1.49 -4.11 -13.90
N ARG A 194 -0.21 -4.20 -13.52
CA ARG A 194 0.46 -5.51 -13.33
C ARG A 194 -0.18 -6.33 -12.23
N ILE A 195 -0.59 -5.69 -11.13
CA ILE A 195 -1.31 -6.37 -10.05
C ILE A 195 -2.67 -6.89 -10.55
N GLY A 196 -3.41 -6.09 -11.31
CA GLY A 196 -4.67 -6.51 -11.91
C GLY A 196 -4.54 -7.72 -12.86
N GLU A 197 -3.49 -7.74 -13.70
CA GLU A 197 -3.16 -8.87 -14.56
C GLU A 197 -2.86 -10.13 -13.75
N LEU A 198 -2.07 -10.01 -12.68
CA LEU A 198 -1.75 -11.12 -11.79
C LEU A 198 -2.98 -11.65 -11.06
N ILE A 199 -3.82 -10.77 -10.50
CA ILE A 199 -5.08 -11.16 -9.85
C ILE A 199 -6.01 -11.88 -10.83
N SER A 200 -6.14 -11.37 -12.05
CA SER A 200 -6.96 -11.99 -13.08
C SER A 200 -6.46 -13.39 -13.43
N PHE A 201 -5.15 -13.57 -13.57
CA PHE A 201 -4.55 -14.89 -13.78
C PHE A 201 -4.85 -15.86 -12.63
N ILE A 202 -4.65 -15.44 -11.39
CA ILE A 202 -4.89 -16.25 -10.19
C ILE A 202 -6.38 -16.63 -10.08
N LYS A 203 -7.28 -15.68 -10.31
CA LYS A 203 -8.73 -15.89 -10.26
C LYS A 203 -9.24 -16.84 -11.36
N ASN A 204 -8.57 -16.91 -12.51
CA ASN A 204 -8.88 -17.88 -13.55
C ASN A 204 -8.54 -19.32 -13.12
N ILE A 205 -7.55 -19.50 -12.25
CA ILE A 205 -7.17 -20.82 -11.71
C ILE A 205 -8.06 -21.20 -10.52
N LYS A 206 -8.25 -20.26 -9.59
CA LYS A 206 -9.02 -20.47 -8.36
C LYS A 206 -9.92 -19.26 -8.06
N PRO A 207 -11.18 -19.25 -8.57
CA PRO A 207 -12.08 -18.09 -8.49
C PRO A 207 -12.41 -17.65 -7.06
N ASP A 208 -12.43 -18.56 -6.11
CA ASP A 208 -12.80 -18.33 -4.71
C ASP A 208 -11.62 -17.88 -3.81
N VAL A 209 -10.37 -17.87 -4.34
CA VAL A 209 -9.21 -17.41 -3.56
C VAL A 209 -9.31 -15.92 -3.26
N ILE A 210 -8.96 -15.52 -2.05
CA ILE A 210 -8.89 -14.11 -1.67
C ILE A 210 -7.55 -13.55 -2.16
N CYS A 211 -7.59 -12.43 -2.89
CA CYS A 211 -6.39 -11.68 -3.24
C CYS A 211 -6.31 -10.43 -2.36
N MET A 212 -5.30 -10.37 -1.51
CA MET A 212 -5.00 -9.24 -0.65
C MET A 212 -3.79 -8.49 -1.22
N VAL A 213 -3.92 -7.19 -1.40
CA VAL A 213 -2.83 -6.32 -1.82
C VAL A 213 -2.36 -5.48 -0.64
N ASP A 214 -1.09 -5.64 -0.26
CA ASP A 214 -0.41 -4.69 0.61
C ASP A 214 0.02 -3.50 -0.25
N ASN A 215 -0.76 -2.42 -0.17
CA ASN A 215 -0.58 -1.20 -0.96
C ASN A 215 0.26 -0.13 -0.22
N CYS A 216 0.88 -0.46 0.90
CA CYS A 216 1.68 0.49 1.68
C CYS A 216 2.76 1.15 0.80
N TYR A 217 2.81 2.48 0.83
CA TYR A 217 3.58 3.38 -0.05
C TYR A 217 3.15 3.39 -1.52
N GLY A 218 2.07 2.71 -1.89
CA GLY A 218 1.53 2.73 -3.24
C GLY A 218 0.37 3.70 -3.42
N GLU A 219 -0.23 4.16 -2.33
CA GLU A 219 -1.37 5.06 -2.32
C GLU A 219 -1.04 6.34 -3.06
N PHE A 220 -1.91 6.72 -4.00
CA PHE A 220 -1.81 7.95 -4.78
C PHE A 220 -0.54 8.10 -5.64
N VAL A 221 0.20 7.01 -5.87
CA VAL A 221 1.36 6.99 -6.78
C VAL A 221 0.93 6.92 -8.26
N GLU A 222 -0.23 6.33 -8.50
CA GLU A 222 -0.88 6.29 -9.80
C GLU A 222 -2.26 6.97 -9.71
N THR A 223 -2.92 7.22 -10.84
CA THR A 223 -4.30 7.76 -10.86
C THR A 223 -5.36 6.69 -10.59
N LEU A 224 -5.01 5.43 -10.80
CA LEU A 224 -5.78 4.23 -10.45
C LEU A 224 -5.22 3.59 -9.20
N GLU A 225 -6.10 2.96 -8.41
CA GLU A 225 -5.79 2.21 -7.20
C GLU A 225 -6.37 0.78 -7.28
#